data_9f838b151dab0996c24d5552ead34781
#
_entry.id   9f838b151dab0996c24d5552ead34781
#
_cell.length_a   1.000
_cell.length_b   1.000
_cell.length_c   1.000
_cell.angle_alpha   90.00
_cell.angle_beta   90.00
_cell.angle_gamma   90.00
#
_symmetry.space_group_name_H-M   'P 1'
#
loop_
_entity.id
_entity.type
_entity.pdbx_description
1 polymer ?
#
loop_
_entity_poly.entity_id
_entity_poly.type
_entity_poly.pdbx_seq_one_letter_code
_entity_poly.pdbx_strand_id
1 'polypeptide(L)'
;MIRVTGLTMGWGDVILQRDASFHVERGEVFAILGGSGCGKSTLLRNLIGLETPMAGEISIAGLGHPNLEAGRPPFGVMFQGGALFGSLTVGENIGLPLEEWTELPHEAIGAIVRAKLKLVGLDGAENKLPSEISGGMKKRAAIARAMALEPDLLFLDEPSAGLDPVSAVELDELILTLNRVLGLTLVLVSHELPSILKIAKRCIMLDKDTQSIIATGDPRELREDGSDRRVHEFFNRLPRGA
;
A
#
# COMPACT_ATOMS: atom_id res chain seq x y z
N MET A 1 13.74 5.84 -2.34
CA MET A 1 12.52 5.80 -3.18
C MET A 1 11.53 6.88 -2.79
N ILE A 2 11.15 6.97 -1.53
CA ILE A 2 10.31 8.04 -0.97
C ILE A 2 11.09 8.79 0.10
N ARG A 3 10.93 10.10 0.15
CA ARG A 3 11.42 10.96 1.23
C ARG A 3 10.29 11.86 1.71
N VAL A 4 10.05 11.86 3.00
CA VAL A 4 9.08 12.73 3.69
C VAL A 4 9.85 13.54 4.73
N THR A 5 9.66 14.85 4.74
CA THR A 5 10.37 15.76 5.63
C THR A 5 9.40 16.77 6.24
N GLY A 6 9.32 16.78 7.56
CA GLY A 6 8.53 17.75 8.32
C GLY A 6 7.03 17.75 8.02
N LEU A 7 6.47 16.60 7.60
CA LEU A 7 5.09 16.50 7.15
C LEU A 7 4.10 16.77 8.30
N THR A 8 3.25 17.77 8.10
CA THR A 8 2.07 18.02 8.94
C THR A 8 0.82 17.77 8.11
N MET A 9 -0.09 16.93 8.59
CA MET A 9 -1.30 16.53 7.87
C MET A 9 -2.51 16.43 8.78
N GLY A 10 -3.69 16.64 8.19
CA GLY A 10 -4.98 16.60 8.87
C GLY A 10 -6.08 17.18 8.00
N TRP A 11 -7.20 17.61 8.59
CA TRP A 11 -8.35 18.21 7.89
C TRP A 11 -8.84 19.46 8.62
N GLY A 12 -9.00 20.55 7.90
CA GLY A 12 -9.39 21.83 8.49
C GLY A 12 -8.41 22.20 9.61
N ASP A 13 -8.92 22.39 10.83
CA ASP A 13 -8.10 22.71 12.00
C ASP A 13 -7.62 21.47 12.78
N VAL A 14 -8.03 20.26 12.33
CA VAL A 14 -7.67 19.01 13.00
C VAL A 14 -6.36 18.47 12.44
N ILE A 15 -5.32 18.46 13.26
CA ILE A 15 -4.04 17.85 12.90
C ILE A 15 -4.02 16.40 13.37
N LEU A 16 -3.63 15.49 12.46
CA LEU A 16 -3.46 14.08 12.76
C LEU A 16 -2.00 13.70 13.02
N GLN A 17 -1.08 14.32 12.28
CA GLN A 17 0.36 14.13 12.47
C GLN A 17 1.07 15.46 12.27
N ARG A 18 2.12 15.69 13.09
CA ARG A 18 3.00 16.87 13.03
C ARG A 18 4.43 16.43 12.78
N ASP A 19 5.13 17.21 11.95
CA ASP A 19 6.58 17.09 11.73
C ASP A 19 7.05 15.65 11.44
N ALA A 20 6.22 14.86 10.75
CA ALA A 20 6.55 13.49 10.43
C ALA A 20 7.64 13.44 9.36
N SER A 21 8.76 12.76 9.66
CA SER A 21 9.89 12.61 8.76
C SER A 21 10.32 11.16 8.67
N PHE A 22 10.40 10.62 7.46
CA PHE A 22 10.86 9.26 7.20
C PHE A 22 11.28 9.09 5.73
N HIS A 23 11.87 7.95 5.43
CA HIS A 23 12.23 7.60 4.05
C HIS A 23 11.94 6.12 3.78
N VAL A 24 11.74 5.79 2.51
CA VAL A 24 11.58 4.41 2.02
C VAL A 24 12.66 4.16 0.98
N GLU A 25 13.41 3.08 1.16
CA GLU A 25 14.46 2.67 0.24
C GLU A 25 13.87 1.99 -1.01
N ARG A 26 14.64 1.99 -2.11
CA ARG A 26 14.24 1.24 -3.32
C ARG A 26 14.31 -0.26 -3.05
N GLY A 27 13.31 -1.00 -3.50
CA GLY A 27 13.22 -2.45 -3.32
C GLY A 27 12.89 -2.88 -1.88
N GLU A 28 12.41 -1.95 -1.04
CA GLU A 28 12.02 -2.22 0.34
C GLU A 28 10.53 -2.57 0.43
N VAL A 29 10.18 -3.48 1.34
CA VAL A 29 8.82 -3.65 1.84
C VAL A 29 8.70 -2.86 3.14
N PHE A 30 8.03 -1.72 3.08
CA PHE A 30 7.90 -0.76 4.17
C PHE A 30 6.47 -0.72 4.69
N ALA A 31 6.27 -0.68 6.00
CA ALA A 31 4.93 -0.64 6.59
C ALA A 31 4.65 0.66 7.35
N ILE A 32 3.45 1.18 7.19
CA ILE A 32 2.89 2.29 7.97
C ILE A 32 1.88 1.72 8.95
N LEU A 33 2.19 1.80 10.24
CA LEU A 33 1.46 1.18 11.33
C LEU A 33 0.82 2.23 12.25
N GLY A 34 -0.07 1.76 13.12
CA GLY A 34 -0.67 2.58 14.17
C GLY A 34 -2.12 2.21 14.45
N GLY A 35 -2.65 2.69 15.55
CA GLY A 35 -4.03 2.46 15.97
C GLY A 35 -5.06 3.10 15.03
N SER A 36 -6.34 2.80 15.26
CA SER A 36 -7.43 3.43 14.50
C SER A 36 -7.43 4.95 14.72
N GLY A 37 -7.60 5.69 13.62
CA GLY A 37 -7.69 7.15 13.64
C GLY A 37 -6.36 7.90 13.82
N CYS A 38 -5.19 7.22 13.81
CA CYS A 38 -3.89 7.90 13.90
C CYS A 38 -3.42 8.58 12.59
N GLY A 39 -4.19 8.44 11.49
CA GLY A 39 -3.89 9.12 10.24
C GLY A 39 -3.21 8.29 9.15
N LYS A 40 -3.16 6.95 9.25
CA LYS A 40 -2.52 6.08 8.22
C LYS A 40 -3.07 6.31 6.81
N SER A 41 -4.39 6.27 6.65
CA SER A 41 -5.03 6.49 5.34
C SER A 41 -4.85 7.92 4.84
N THR A 42 -4.81 8.90 5.76
CA THR A 42 -4.51 10.30 5.42
C THR A 42 -3.05 10.44 4.96
N LEU A 43 -2.10 9.78 5.65
CA LEU A 43 -0.70 9.75 5.21
C LEU A 43 -0.59 9.14 3.81
N LEU A 44 -1.27 8.01 3.57
CA LEU A 44 -1.30 7.39 2.24
C LEU A 44 -1.84 8.35 1.19
N ARG A 45 -2.96 9.05 1.45
CA ARG A 45 -3.54 10.01 0.50
C ARG A 45 -2.61 11.18 0.19
N ASN A 46 -1.87 11.66 1.20
CA ASN A 46 -0.81 12.66 0.97
C ASN A 46 0.33 12.08 0.13
N LEU A 47 0.78 10.84 0.41
CA LEU A 47 1.86 10.19 -0.34
C LEU A 47 1.51 9.97 -1.82
N ILE A 48 0.25 9.71 -2.14
CA ILE A 48 -0.20 9.49 -3.52
C ILE A 48 -0.77 10.75 -4.20
N GLY A 49 -0.74 11.91 -3.52
CA GLY A 49 -1.17 13.19 -4.10
C GLY A 49 -2.68 13.40 -4.19
N LEU A 50 -3.49 12.60 -3.47
CA LEU A 50 -4.93 12.81 -3.34
C LEU A 50 -5.28 13.92 -2.34
N GLU A 51 -4.37 14.21 -1.42
CA GLU A 51 -4.50 15.31 -0.45
C GLU A 51 -3.17 16.06 -0.40
N THR A 52 -3.25 17.36 -0.21
CA THR A 52 -2.06 18.21 -0.05
C THR A 52 -1.73 18.33 1.44
N PRO A 53 -0.47 18.11 1.85
CA PRO A 53 -0.08 18.29 3.25
C PRO A 53 -0.23 19.75 3.69
N MET A 54 -0.50 19.95 4.98
CA MET A 54 -0.58 21.30 5.58
C MET A 54 0.80 21.97 5.66
N ALA A 55 1.86 21.17 5.86
CA ALA A 55 3.25 21.62 5.85
C ALA A 55 4.17 20.44 5.59
N GLY A 56 5.43 20.73 5.25
CA GLY A 56 6.45 19.72 4.94
C GLY A 56 6.50 19.34 3.47
N GLU A 57 7.34 18.39 3.16
CA GLU A 57 7.62 17.99 1.78
C GLU A 57 7.55 16.47 1.62
N ILE A 58 7.04 16.04 0.46
CA ILE A 58 7.03 14.65 0.00
C ILE A 58 7.76 14.63 -1.34
N SER A 59 8.70 13.71 -1.51
CA SER A 59 9.37 13.46 -2.78
C SER A 59 9.35 11.97 -3.09
N ILE A 60 8.83 11.61 -4.27
CA ILE A 60 8.83 10.25 -4.80
C ILE A 60 9.78 10.17 -5.99
N ALA A 61 10.73 9.26 -5.94
CA ALA A 61 11.76 9.05 -6.97
C ALA A 61 12.51 10.34 -7.38
N GLY A 62 12.58 11.35 -6.49
CA GLY A 62 13.20 12.64 -6.77
C GLY A 62 12.35 13.63 -7.57
N LEU A 63 11.09 13.30 -7.88
CA LEU A 63 10.19 14.13 -8.70
C LEU A 63 9.37 15.16 -7.89
N GLY A 64 9.59 15.24 -6.55
CA GLY A 64 8.80 16.10 -5.68
C GLY A 64 7.45 15.50 -5.29
N HIS A 65 6.53 16.35 -4.84
CA HIS A 65 5.18 15.94 -4.43
C HIS A 65 4.39 15.40 -5.64
N PRO A 66 3.73 14.24 -5.50
CA PRO A 66 2.90 13.69 -6.56
C PRO A 66 1.80 14.67 -6.99
N ASN A 67 1.72 14.92 -8.28
CA ASN A 67 0.66 15.71 -8.88
C ASN A 67 -0.07 14.84 -9.92
N LEU A 68 -1.29 14.43 -9.60
CA LEU A 68 -2.11 13.57 -10.45
C LEU A 68 -2.60 14.28 -11.71
N GLU A 69 -2.61 15.63 -11.71
CA GLU A 69 -2.97 16.43 -12.88
C GLU A 69 -1.81 16.57 -13.89
N ALA A 70 -0.58 16.31 -13.45
CA ALA A 70 0.61 16.43 -14.28
C ALA A 70 0.84 15.26 -15.25
N GLY A 71 0.02 14.21 -15.14
CA GLY A 71 0.10 13.03 -15.99
C GLY A 71 0.18 11.72 -15.22
N ARG A 72 0.70 10.67 -15.88
CA ARG A 72 0.79 9.32 -15.33
C ARG A 72 1.58 9.31 -14.01
N PRO A 73 1.00 8.79 -12.90
CA PRO A 73 1.71 8.66 -11.64
C PRO A 73 2.84 7.63 -11.72
N PRO A 74 4.00 7.87 -11.07
CA PRO A 74 5.14 6.95 -11.09
C PRO A 74 4.98 5.76 -10.13
N PHE A 75 3.77 5.47 -9.70
CA PHE A 75 3.43 4.41 -8.75
C PHE A 75 2.08 3.78 -9.06
N GLY A 76 1.86 2.57 -8.56
CA GLY A 76 0.54 1.94 -8.54
C GLY A 76 -0.08 1.97 -7.15
N VAL A 77 -1.41 1.94 -7.08
CA VAL A 77 -2.16 1.95 -5.82
C VAL A 77 -3.21 0.84 -5.80
N MET A 78 -3.20 0.06 -4.73
CA MET A 78 -4.28 -0.81 -4.35
C MET A 78 -4.98 -0.22 -3.12
N PHE A 79 -6.21 0.25 -3.29
CA PHE A 79 -7.03 0.77 -2.20
C PHE A 79 -7.68 -0.35 -1.38
N GLN A 80 -8.07 -0.03 -0.17
CA GLN A 80 -8.84 -0.92 0.69
C GLN A 80 -10.07 -1.49 -0.06
N GLY A 81 -10.30 -2.81 0.04
CA GLY A 81 -11.36 -3.47 -0.73
C GLY A 81 -11.02 -3.75 -2.20
N GLY A 82 -9.85 -3.30 -2.71
CA GLY A 82 -9.41 -3.49 -4.09
C GLY A 82 -9.93 -2.44 -5.06
N ALA A 83 -11.06 -1.79 -4.79
CA ALA A 83 -11.71 -0.75 -5.61
C ALA A 83 -11.85 -1.15 -7.10
N LEU A 84 -12.17 -2.41 -7.38
CA LEU A 84 -12.48 -2.87 -8.73
C LEU A 84 -13.84 -2.33 -9.16
N PHE A 85 -13.95 -1.92 -10.42
CA PHE A 85 -15.22 -1.53 -11.02
C PHE A 85 -16.08 -2.79 -11.21
N GLY A 86 -17.22 -2.85 -10.51
CA GLY A 86 -18.10 -4.02 -10.49
C GLY A 86 -18.77 -4.34 -11.83
N SER A 87 -18.89 -3.34 -12.71
CA SER A 87 -19.43 -3.47 -14.07
C SER A 87 -18.42 -3.93 -15.12
N LEU A 88 -17.13 -3.93 -14.76
CA LEU A 88 -16.06 -4.37 -15.63
C LEU A 88 -15.59 -5.76 -15.21
N THR A 89 -15.18 -6.57 -16.18
CA THR A 89 -14.51 -7.84 -15.93
C THR A 89 -13.17 -7.62 -15.20
N VAL A 90 -12.59 -8.67 -14.69
CA VAL A 90 -11.25 -8.64 -14.06
C VAL A 90 -10.21 -8.18 -15.07
N GLY A 91 -10.30 -8.67 -16.31
CA GLY A 91 -9.41 -8.28 -17.39
C GLY A 91 -9.53 -6.80 -17.76
N GLU A 92 -10.75 -6.28 -17.92
CA GLU A 92 -11.02 -4.87 -18.20
C GLU A 92 -10.54 -3.98 -17.03
N ASN A 93 -10.74 -4.38 -15.77
CA ASN A 93 -10.19 -3.66 -14.63
C ASN A 93 -8.66 -3.52 -14.68
N ILE A 94 -7.95 -4.58 -15.08
CA ILE A 94 -6.47 -4.57 -15.18
C ILE A 94 -6.03 -3.77 -16.41
N GLY A 95 -6.79 -3.84 -17.50
CA GLY A 95 -6.52 -3.12 -18.74
C GLY A 95 -6.72 -1.62 -18.66
N LEU A 96 -7.64 -1.15 -17.81
CA LEU A 96 -8.05 0.24 -17.72
C LEU A 96 -6.89 1.25 -17.59
N PRO A 97 -5.86 1.06 -16.74
CA PRO A 97 -4.72 1.97 -16.73
C PRO A 97 -3.91 2.00 -18.01
N LEU A 98 -3.87 0.87 -18.75
CA LEU A 98 -3.17 0.79 -20.04
C LEU A 98 -3.93 1.56 -21.12
N GLU A 99 -5.25 1.45 -21.15
CA GLU A 99 -6.12 2.19 -22.08
C GLU A 99 -6.04 3.70 -21.83
N GLU A 100 -5.99 4.12 -20.57
CA GLU A 100 -5.95 5.54 -20.18
C GLU A 100 -4.59 6.20 -20.47
N TRP A 101 -3.48 5.48 -20.22
CA TRP A 101 -2.14 6.07 -20.21
C TRP A 101 -1.22 5.60 -21.33
N THR A 102 -1.71 4.81 -22.29
CA THR A 102 -0.90 4.32 -23.42
C THR A 102 -1.69 4.32 -24.71
N GLU A 103 -0.98 4.30 -25.82
CA GLU A 103 -1.56 4.12 -27.15
C GLU A 103 -1.42 2.66 -27.65
N LEU A 104 -1.35 1.71 -26.74
CA LEU A 104 -1.21 0.29 -27.10
C LEU A 104 -2.48 -0.23 -27.78
N PRO A 105 -2.36 -1.06 -28.83
CA PRO A 105 -3.51 -1.70 -29.43
C PRO A 105 -4.15 -2.72 -28.45
N HIS A 106 -5.45 -2.94 -28.55
CA HIS A 106 -6.20 -3.85 -27.67
C HIS A 106 -5.59 -5.25 -27.54
N GLU A 107 -5.01 -5.77 -28.61
CA GLU A 107 -4.34 -7.08 -28.59
C GLU A 107 -3.13 -7.09 -27.65
N ALA A 108 -2.32 -6.03 -27.65
CA ALA A 108 -1.18 -5.87 -26.76
C ALA A 108 -1.63 -5.68 -25.30
N ILE A 109 -2.67 -4.86 -25.07
CA ILE A 109 -3.29 -4.70 -23.75
C ILE A 109 -3.77 -6.07 -23.23
N GLY A 110 -4.49 -6.84 -24.04
CA GLY A 110 -4.94 -8.18 -23.68
C GLY A 110 -3.80 -9.14 -23.34
N ALA A 111 -2.68 -9.06 -24.03
CA ALA A 111 -1.49 -9.86 -23.72
C ALA A 111 -0.87 -9.47 -22.37
N ILE A 112 -0.76 -8.17 -22.08
CA ILE A 112 -0.26 -7.65 -20.81
C ILE A 112 -1.20 -8.07 -19.68
N VAL A 113 -2.51 -7.93 -19.85
CA VAL A 113 -3.52 -8.34 -18.86
C VAL A 113 -3.37 -9.82 -18.50
N ARG A 114 -3.27 -10.71 -19.49
CA ARG A 114 -3.07 -12.14 -19.22
C ARG A 114 -1.75 -12.41 -18.49
N ALA A 115 -0.68 -11.71 -18.85
CA ALA A 115 0.60 -11.83 -18.14
C ALA A 115 0.48 -11.37 -16.66
N LYS A 116 -0.21 -10.26 -16.40
CA LYS A 116 -0.44 -9.77 -15.01
C LYS A 116 -1.34 -10.72 -14.23
N LEU A 117 -2.39 -11.26 -14.84
CA LEU A 117 -3.24 -12.27 -14.19
C LEU A 117 -2.45 -13.53 -13.80
N LYS A 118 -1.63 -14.04 -14.70
CA LYS A 118 -0.77 -15.18 -14.43
C LYS A 118 0.22 -14.87 -13.28
N LEU A 119 0.80 -13.68 -13.26
CA LEU A 119 1.74 -13.25 -12.22
C LEU A 119 1.11 -13.25 -10.83
N VAL A 120 -0.17 -12.91 -10.70
CA VAL A 120 -0.89 -12.90 -9.42
C VAL A 120 -1.67 -14.22 -9.15
N GLY A 121 -1.48 -15.25 -9.98
CA GLY A 121 -2.14 -16.55 -9.81
C GLY A 121 -3.64 -16.55 -10.14
N LEU A 122 -4.07 -15.72 -11.09
CA LEU A 122 -5.46 -15.60 -11.56
C LEU A 122 -5.63 -15.97 -13.04
N ASP A 123 -4.81 -16.89 -13.54
CA ASP A 123 -4.88 -17.35 -14.94
C ASP A 123 -6.31 -17.84 -15.28
N GLY A 124 -6.85 -17.42 -16.40
CA GLY A 124 -8.21 -17.74 -16.84
C GLY A 124 -9.34 -16.99 -16.14
N ALA A 125 -9.05 -15.97 -15.33
CA ALA A 125 -10.07 -15.16 -14.66
C ALA A 125 -10.43 -13.87 -15.43
N GLU A 126 -9.88 -13.61 -16.60
CA GLU A 126 -10.01 -12.36 -17.34
C GLU A 126 -11.47 -11.95 -17.62
N ASN A 127 -12.33 -12.92 -17.91
CA ASN A 127 -13.73 -12.69 -18.31
C ASN A 127 -14.71 -12.73 -17.12
N LYS A 128 -14.23 -12.94 -15.89
CA LYS A 128 -15.08 -12.94 -14.69
C LYS A 128 -15.35 -11.52 -14.21
N LEU A 129 -16.55 -11.30 -13.68
CA LEU A 129 -16.86 -10.08 -12.95
C LEU A 129 -16.28 -10.13 -11.53
N PRO A 130 -16.02 -8.98 -10.89
CA PRO A 130 -15.62 -8.94 -9.48
C PRO A 130 -16.57 -9.67 -8.53
N SER A 131 -17.87 -9.73 -8.86
CA SER A 131 -18.88 -10.47 -8.08
C SER A 131 -18.74 -11.99 -8.15
N GLU A 132 -18.03 -12.51 -9.15
CA GLU A 132 -17.86 -13.95 -9.41
C GLU A 132 -16.56 -14.54 -8.86
N ILE A 133 -15.74 -13.71 -8.18
CA ILE A 133 -14.46 -14.10 -7.61
C ILE A 133 -14.40 -13.88 -6.11
N SER A 134 -13.55 -14.66 -5.41
CA SER A 134 -13.38 -14.56 -3.97
C SER A 134 -12.75 -13.24 -3.52
N GLY A 135 -12.81 -12.92 -2.22
CA GLY A 135 -12.16 -11.75 -1.64
C GLY A 135 -10.66 -11.70 -1.91
N GLY A 136 -9.97 -12.84 -1.75
CA GLY A 136 -8.54 -12.95 -2.04
C GLY A 136 -8.24 -12.74 -3.54
N MET A 137 -9.06 -13.28 -4.44
CA MET A 137 -8.93 -13.04 -5.88
C MET A 137 -9.12 -11.56 -6.23
N LYS A 138 -10.07 -10.86 -5.58
CA LYS A 138 -10.27 -9.42 -5.76
C LYS A 138 -9.02 -8.61 -5.37
N LYS A 139 -8.40 -8.96 -4.26
CA LYS A 139 -7.15 -8.34 -3.79
C LYS A 139 -6.01 -8.54 -4.78
N ARG A 140 -5.83 -9.77 -5.27
CA ARG A 140 -4.83 -10.12 -6.29
C ARG A 140 -5.08 -9.39 -7.61
N ALA A 141 -6.32 -9.30 -8.06
CA ALA A 141 -6.69 -8.53 -9.27
C ALA A 141 -6.42 -7.03 -9.10
N ALA A 142 -6.68 -6.47 -7.92
CA ALA A 142 -6.37 -5.07 -7.63
C ALA A 142 -4.84 -4.79 -7.63
N ILE A 143 -4.03 -5.72 -7.12
CA ILE A 143 -2.57 -5.65 -7.24
C ILE A 143 -2.15 -5.72 -8.72
N ALA A 144 -2.72 -6.65 -9.50
CA ALA A 144 -2.43 -6.76 -10.94
C ALA A 144 -2.75 -5.46 -11.68
N ARG A 145 -3.89 -4.81 -11.38
CA ARG A 145 -4.26 -3.50 -11.92
C ARG A 145 -3.25 -2.42 -11.53
N ALA A 146 -2.86 -2.36 -10.24
CA ALA A 146 -1.85 -1.42 -9.78
C ALA A 146 -0.49 -1.58 -10.47
N MET A 147 -0.19 -2.79 -10.94
CA MET A 147 1.04 -3.14 -11.65
C MET A 147 0.92 -3.05 -13.17
N ALA A 148 -0.23 -2.70 -13.74
CA ALA A 148 -0.46 -2.74 -15.18
C ALA A 148 0.55 -1.90 -15.99
N LEU A 149 0.89 -0.72 -15.46
CA LEU A 149 1.84 0.22 -16.05
C LEU A 149 3.31 0.00 -15.62
N GLU A 150 3.61 -1.12 -14.99
CA GLU A 150 4.96 -1.51 -14.55
C GLU A 150 5.69 -0.45 -13.68
N PRO A 151 5.05 0.05 -12.61
CA PRO A 151 5.68 1.01 -11.73
C PRO A 151 6.74 0.32 -10.83
N ASP A 152 7.79 1.05 -10.44
CA ASP A 152 8.79 0.60 -9.45
C ASP A 152 8.27 0.64 -8.01
N LEU A 153 7.15 1.31 -7.76
CA LEU A 153 6.57 1.57 -6.44
C LEU A 153 5.09 1.22 -6.41
N LEU A 154 4.67 0.45 -5.40
CA LEU A 154 3.26 0.18 -5.12
C LEU A 154 2.89 0.60 -3.70
N PHE A 155 1.74 1.24 -3.58
CA PHE A 155 1.06 1.45 -2.32
C PHE A 155 -0.08 0.44 -2.16
N LEU A 156 -0.11 -0.26 -1.02
CA LEU A 156 -1.11 -1.28 -0.71
C LEU A 156 -1.82 -0.90 0.59
N ASP A 157 -3.08 -0.48 0.47
CA ASP A 157 -3.92 -0.11 1.61
C ASP A 157 -4.71 -1.32 2.12
N GLU A 158 -4.36 -1.79 3.32
CA GLU A 158 -4.98 -2.93 4.00
C GLU A 158 -5.13 -4.17 3.09
N PRO A 159 -4.03 -4.68 2.49
CA PRO A 159 -4.10 -5.72 1.47
C PRO A 159 -4.74 -7.02 1.98
N SER A 160 -4.42 -7.45 3.19
CA SER A 160 -4.93 -8.70 3.79
C SER A 160 -6.22 -8.54 4.59
N ALA A 161 -6.71 -7.31 4.79
CA ALA A 161 -7.92 -7.08 5.58
C ALA A 161 -9.15 -7.81 5.01
N GLY A 162 -9.84 -8.52 5.90
CA GLY A 162 -11.06 -9.26 5.57
C GLY A 162 -10.84 -10.59 4.84
N LEU A 163 -9.59 -11.04 4.72
CA LEU A 163 -9.26 -12.37 4.21
C LEU A 163 -9.27 -13.41 5.33
N ASP A 164 -9.55 -14.66 4.97
CA ASP A 164 -9.28 -15.78 5.83
C ASP A 164 -7.75 -15.97 6.02
N PRO A 165 -7.31 -16.66 7.09
CA PRO A 165 -5.88 -16.79 7.40
C PRO A 165 -5.03 -17.42 6.28
N VAL A 166 -5.59 -18.36 5.52
CA VAL A 166 -4.86 -19.02 4.42
C VAL A 166 -4.68 -18.05 3.26
N SER A 167 -5.76 -17.39 2.83
CA SER A 167 -5.72 -16.37 1.77
C SER A 167 -4.80 -15.20 2.12
N ALA A 168 -4.74 -14.79 3.40
CA ALA A 168 -3.82 -13.75 3.87
C ALA A 168 -2.35 -14.19 3.72
N VAL A 169 -2.02 -15.42 4.13
CA VAL A 169 -0.66 -15.98 3.98
C VAL A 169 -0.25 -16.07 2.50
N GLU A 170 -1.16 -16.51 1.63
CA GLU A 170 -0.90 -16.60 0.19
C GLU A 170 -0.68 -15.21 -0.44
N LEU A 171 -1.41 -14.19 0.03
CA LEU A 171 -1.21 -12.81 -0.43
C LEU A 171 0.13 -12.25 0.04
N ASP A 172 0.56 -12.55 1.27
CA ASP A 172 1.87 -12.20 1.78
C ASP A 172 2.99 -12.81 0.92
N GLU A 173 2.88 -14.09 0.55
CA GLU A 173 3.84 -14.75 -0.34
C GLU A 173 3.88 -14.11 -1.73
N LEU A 174 2.73 -13.71 -2.27
CA LEU A 174 2.67 -12.95 -3.52
C LEU A 174 3.43 -11.63 -3.38
N ILE A 175 3.16 -10.84 -2.34
CA ILE A 175 3.84 -9.55 -2.07
C ILE A 175 5.35 -9.74 -1.98
N LEU A 176 5.83 -10.74 -1.23
CA LEU A 176 7.26 -11.05 -1.14
C LEU A 176 7.86 -11.50 -2.48
N THR A 177 7.10 -12.25 -3.28
CA THR A 177 7.54 -12.69 -4.60
C THR A 177 7.69 -11.52 -5.55
N LEU A 178 6.70 -10.61 -5.58
CA LEU A 178 6.75 -9.39 -6.39
C LEU A 178 7.94 -8.50 -6.00
N ASN A 179 8.19 -8.35 -4.69
CA ASN A 179 9.36 -7.61 -4.22
C ASN A 179 10.68 -8.26 -4.66
N ARG A 180 10.84 -9.56 -4.43
CA ARG A 180 12.11 -10.28 -4.71
C ARG A 180 12.41 -10.43 -6.21
N VAL A 181 11.38 -10.76 -7.00
CA VAL A 181 11.56 -11.09 -8.43
C VAL A 181 11.59 -9.85 -9.30
N LEU A 182 10.73 -8.87 -9.00
CA LEU A 182 10.61 -7.65 -9.80
C LEU A 182 11.36 -6.46 -9.18
N GLY A 183 11.90 -6.58 -7.98
CA GLY A 183 12.58 -5.48 -7.29
C GLY A 183 11.64 -4.35 -6.87
N LEU A 184 10.34 -4.61 -6.79
CA LEU A 184 9.34 -3.59 -6.46
C LEU A 184 9.53 -3.04 -5.05
N THR A 185 9.41 -1.72 -4.92
CA THR A 185 9.25 -1.07 -3.63
C THR A 185 7.78 -1.13 -3.22
N LEU A 186 7.49 -1.59 -2.01
CA LEU A 186 6.13 -1.78 -1.54
C LEU A 186 5.91 -0.98 -0.25
N VAL A 187 4.90 -0.14 -0.23
CA VAL A 187 4.48 0.60 0.97
C VAL A 187 3.11 0.09 1.40
N LEU A 188 3.08 -0.53 2.56
CA LEU A 188 1.90 -1.17 3.13
C LEU A 188 1.30 -0.28 4.20
N VAL A 189 0.02 -0.01 4.14
CA VAL A 189 -0.75 0.49 5.28
C VAL A 189 -1.50 -0.70 5.84
N SER A 190 -1.22 -1.11 7.08
CA SER A 190 -1.91 -2.26 7.67
C SER A 190 -1.92 -2.22 9.20
N HIS A 191 -2.84 -2.96 9.79
CA HIS A 191 -2.91 -3.27 11.22
C HIS A 191 -2.81 -4.79 11.47
N GLU A 192 -2.63 -5.60 10.42
CA GLU A 192 -2.51 -7.05 10.48
C GLU A 192 -1.08 -7.46 10.87
N LEU A 193 -0.82 -7.57 12.17
CA LEU A 193 0.51 -7.87 12.72
C LEU A 193 1.17 -9.12 12.15
N PRO A 194 0.48 -10.27 11.94
CA PRO A 194 1.11 -11.45 11.35
C PRO A 194 1.73 -11.18 9.99
N SER A 195 1.00 -10.51 9.09
CA SER A 195 1.49 -10.10 7.77
C SER A 195 2.66 -9.13 7.89
N ILE A 196 2.54 -8.08 8.73
CA ILE A 196 3.59 -7.08 8.93
C ILE A 196 4.90 -7.73 9.38
N LEU A 197 4.85 -8.57 10.43
CA LEU A 197 6.01 -9.27 10.98
C LEU A 197 6.65 -10.23 9.97
N LYS A 198 5.86 -10.76 9.03
CA LYS A 198 6.33 -11.67 7.99
C LYS A 198 7.01 -10.93 6.83
N ILE A 199 6.39 -9.85 6.32
CA ILE A 199 6.78 -9.27 5.04
C ILE A 199 7.50 -7.93 5.14
N ALA A 200 7.23 -7.11 6.16
CA ALA A 200 7.86 -5.80 6.25
C ALA A 200 9.32 -5.91 6.73
N LYS A 201 10.20 -5.19 6.05
CA LYS A 201 11.61 -5.05 6.43
C LYS A 201 11.79 -3.94 7.45
N ARG A 202 11.00 -2.87 7.32
CA ARG A 202 11.05 -1.71 8.17
C ARG A 202 9.65 -1.08 8.25
N CYS A 203 9.36 -0.40 9.33
CA CYS A 203 8.09 0.29 9.51
C CYS A 203 8.25 1.62 10.24
N ILE A 204 7.19 2.43 10.18
CA ILE A 204 6.93 3.51 11.11
C ILE A 204 5.63 3.24 11.84
N MET A 205 5.54 3.68 13.09
CA MET A 205 4.32 3.64 13.87
C MET A 205 3.84 5.04 14.19
N LEU A 206 2.63 5.36 13.70
CA LEU A 206 1.94 6.61 13.98
C LEU A 206 1.15 6.50 15.29
N ASP A 207 1.18 7.54 16.09
CA ASP A 207 0.38 7.62 17.30
C ASP A 207 -0.60 8.79 17.23
N LYS A 208 -1.82 8.55 17.71
CA LYS A 208 -2.91 9.54 17.70
C LYS A 208 -2.73 10.59 18.80
N ASP A 209 -2.24 10.17 19.98
CA ASP A 209 -2.23 11.03 21.15
C ASP A 209 -1.06 12.04 21.11
N THR A 210 0.10 11.60 20.61
CA THR A 210 1.26 12.47 20.36
C THR A 210 1.24 13.14 19.00
N GLN A 211 0.38 12.69 18.10
CA GLN A 211 0.31 13.17 16.70
C GLN A 211 1.68 13.10 16.00
N SER A 212 2.43 12.04 16.25
CA SER A 212 3.80 11.89 15.74
C SER A 212 4.14 10.42 15.42
N ILE A 213 5.27 10.23 14.74
CA ILE A 213 5.89 8.90 14.60
C ILE A 213 6.55 8.55 15.94
N ILE A 214 6.11 7.47 16.58
CA ILE A 214 6.63 7.02 17.88
C ILE A 214 7.63 5.88 17.79
N ALA A 215 7.71 5.21 16.63
CA ALA A 215 8.71 4.17 16.39
C ALA A 215 9.06 4.08 14.91
N THR A 216 10.31 3.71 14.64
CA THR A 216 10.85 3.43 13.31
C THR A 216 11.87 2.30 13.42
N GLY A 217 11.74 1.24 12.65
CA GLY A 217 12.68 0.12 12.67
C GLY A 217 12.12 -1.17 12.07
N ASP A 218 12.83 -2.27 12.27
CA ASP A 218 12.35 -3.61 11.94
C ASP A 218 11.16 -3.95 12.87
N PRO A 219 10.00 -4.32 12.35
CA PRO A 219 8.83 -4.64 13.18
C PRO A 219 9.10 -5.81 14.15
N ARG A 220 10.03 -6.72 13.85
CA ARG A 220 10.40 -7.83 14.75
C ARG A 220 11.20 -7.34 15.93
N GLU A 221 12.14 -6.41 15.71
CA GLU A 221 12.92 -5.77 16.78
C GLU A 221 12.01 -4.88 17.66
N LEU A 222 11.15 -4.08 17.03
CA LEU A 222 10.20 -3.22 17.74
C LEU A 222 9.20 -4.01 18.61
N ARG A 223 8.87 -5.24 18.23
CA ARG A 223 8.03 -6.12 19.04
C ARG A 223 8.70 -6.54 20.34
N GLU A 224 10.00 -6.79 20.30
CA GLU A 224 10.81 -7.21 21.45
C GLU A 224 11.24 -6.00 22.31
N ASP A 225 11.26 -4.79 21.71
CA ASP A 225 11.65 -3.57 22.38
C ASP A 225 10.53 -3.09 23.32
N GLY A 226 10.82 -3.02 24.61
CA GLY A 226 9.92 -2.49 25.64
C GLY A 226 10.11 -1.00 25.96
N SER A 227 10.91 -0.27 25.19
CA SER A 227 11.28 1.13 25.50
C SER A 227 10.10 2.10 25.43
N ASP A 228 9.19 1.92 24.46
CA ASP A 228 7.90 2.63 24.42
C ASP A 228 6.76 1.64 24.66
N ARG A 229 6.05 1.84 25.76
CA ARG A 229 4.92 1.00 26.17
C ARG A 229 3.84 0.88 25.08
N ARG A 230 3.54 1.95 24.34
CA ARG A 230 2.50 1.96 23.30
C ARG A 230 2.91 1.08 22.12
N VAL A 231 4.19 1.10 21.76
CA VAL A 231 4.77 0.24 20.73
C VAL A 231 4.69 -1.21 21.17
N HIS A 232 5.13 -1.51 22.37
CA HIS A 232 5.05 -2.85 22.95
C HIS A 232 3.61 -3.36 23.05
N GLU A 233 2.67 -2.55 23.56
CA GLU A 233 1.24 -2.91 23.64
C GLU A 233 0.65 -3.21 22.23
N PHE A 234 0.99 -2.40 21.21
CA PHE A 234 0.53 -2.61 19.84
C PHE A 234 1.01 -3.93 19.26
N PHE A 235 2.32 -4.17 19.30
CA PHE A 235 2.90 -5.38 18.70
C PHE A 235 2.56 -6.67 19.43
N ASN A 236 2.28 -6.60 20.72
CA ASN A 236 1.92 -7.74 21.54
C ASN A 236 0.39 -7.88 21.78
N ARG A 237 -0.43 -7.03 21.10
CA ARG A 237 -1.90 -7.03 21.18
C ARG A 237 -2.41 -6.90 22.62
N LEU A 238 -1.74 -6.10 23.42
CA LEU A 238 -2.14 -5.83 24.80
C LEU A 238 -3.16 -4.69 24.84
N PRO A 239 -4.06 -4.67 25.84
CA PRO A 239 -4.94 -3.53 26.07
C PRO A 239 -4.13 -2.26 26.35
N ARG A 240 -4.60 -1.11 25.85
CA ARG A 240 -3.95 0.17 26.17
C ARG A 240 -4.08 0.45 27.67
N GLY A 241 -2.96 0.71 28.31
CA GLY A 241 -2.93 1.05 29.73
C GLY A 241 -2.96 -0.15 30.70
N ALA A 242 -2.68 -1.37 30.21
CA ALA A 242 -2.56 -2.55 31.06
C ALA A 242 -1.27 -2.55 31.91
#